data_5b176eace1850817bf29b58124af42e5
#
_entry.id   5b176eace1850817bf29b58124af42e5
#
_cell.length_a   1.000
_cell.length_b   1.000
_cell.length_c   1.000
_cell.angle_alpha   90.00
_cell.angle_beta   90.00
_cell.angle_gamma   90.00
#
_symmetry.space_group_name_H-M   'P 1'
#
loop_
_entity.id
_entity.type
_entity.pdbx_description
1 polymer ?
#
loop_
_entity_poly.entity_id
_entity_poly.type
_entity_poly.pdbx_seq_one_letter_code
_entity_poly.pdbx_strand_id
1 'polypeptide(L)'
;GQKPAAPVKSQVEVKPTLSKLDKEGQRKEAARRRELGRPIRKNIEKNEAIVAKIQPRLVEIENLLGDTALYEAGRKDDLLKLMNEQTELKAKLETAEELVLELMMELEELESSFED
;
A
#
# COMPACT_ATOMS: atom_id res chain seq x y z
N GLY A 1 22.91 36.99 -45.93
CA GLY A 1 22.27 36.78 -44.65
C GLY A 1 21.50 35.54 -44.51
N GLN A 2 21.47 34.66 -45.52
CA GLN A 2 20.72 33.39 -45.42
C GLN A 2 21.52 32.29 -44.74
N LYS A 3 22.80 32.36 -44.79
CA LYS A 3 23.67 31.36 -44.23
C LYS A 3 23.52 31.17 -42.70
N PRO A 4 23.35 32.25 -41.92
CA PRO A 4 23.19 32.05 -40.46
C PRO A 4 21.98 31.23 -40.05
N ALA A 5 20.96 31.20 -40.89
CA ALA A 5 19.75 30.45 -40.56
C ALA A 5 19.92 28.92 -40.59
N ALA A 6 20.81 28.40 -41.45
CA ALA A 6 21.01 26.96 -41.56
C ALA A 6 21.67 26.35 -40.31
N PRO A 7 22.73 26.91 -39.74
CA PRO A 7 23.30 26.39 -38.49
C PRO A 7 22.34 26.45 -37.32
N VAL A 8 21.51 27.50 -37.25
CA VAL A 8 20.53 27.65 -36.18
C VAL A 8 19.47 26.56 -36.28
N LYS A 9 19.02 26.24 -37.47
CA LYS A 9 18.05 25.15 -37.69
C LYS A 9 18.58 23.80 -37.25
N SER A 10 19.84 23.50 -37.56
CA SER A 10 20.49 22.26 -37.17
C SER A 10 20.55 22.12 -35.65
N GLN A 11 20.88 23.17 -34.93
CA GLN A 11 20.95 23.16 -33.48
C GLN A 11 19.58 22.94 -32.84
N VAL A 12 18.55 23.57 -33.40
CA VAL A 12 17.17 23.40 -32.93
C VAL A 12 16.70 21.94 -33.11
N GLU A 13 17.05 21.31 -34.23
CA GLU A 13 16.67 19.93 -34.49
C GLU A 13 17.38 18.95 -33.53
N VAL A 14 18.63 19.18 -33.19
CA VAL A 14 19.39 18.29 -32.30
C VAL A 14 18.83 18.33 -30.87
N LYS A 15 18.52 19.50 -30.34
CA LYS A 15 17.99 19.66 -28.99
C LYS A 15 16.68 18.91 -28.75
N PRO A 16 15.66 19.01 -29.62
CA PRO A 16 14.44 18.21 -29.45
C PRO A 16 14.68 16.71 -29.44
N THR A 17 15.64 16.20 -30.23
CA THR A 17 15.97 14.78 -30.26
C THR A 17 16.53 14.29 -28.93
N LEU A 18 17.45 15.03 -28.33
CA LEU A 18 18.01 14.70 -27.02
C LEU A 18 16.94 14.74 -25.92
N SER A 19 16.06 15.75 -26.00
CA SER A 19 14.96 15.87 -25.07
C SER A 19 13.98 14.69 -25.16
N LYS A 20 13.75 14.16 -26.35
CA LYS A 20 12.92 12.98 -26.55
C LYS A 20 13.56 11.74 -25.93
N LEU A 21 14.85 11.56 -26.09
CA LEU A 21 15.58 10.43 -25.50
C LEU A 21 15.52 10.47 -23.98
N ASP A 22 15.67 11.65 -23.38
CA ASP A 22 15.53 11.82 -21.95
C ASP A 22 14.12 11.48 -21.47
N LYS A 23 13.12 11.93 -22.20
CA LYS A 23 11.71 11.64 -21.88
C LYS A 23 11.41 10.16 -21.96
N GLU A 24 11.92 9.48 -22.98
CA GLU A 24 11.76 8.03 -23.13
C GLU A 24 12.43 7.27 -21.99
N GLY A 25 13.64 7.68 -21.59
CA GLY A 25 14.34 7.10 -20.47
C GLY A 25 13.54 7.26 -19.17
N GLN A 26 13.01 8.46 -18.94
CA GLN A 26 12.18 8.74 -17.76
C GLN A 26 10.89 7.91 -17.76
N ARG A 27 10.26 7.73 -18.91
CA ARG A 27 9.05 6.91 -19.04
C ARG A 27 9.34 5.45 -18.73
N LYS A 28 10.44 4.91 -19.23
CA LYS A 28 10.86 3.54 -18.97
C LYS A 28 11.14 3.31 -17.49
N GLU A 29 11.80 4.27 -16.85
CA GLU A 29 12.08 4.21 -15.41
C GLU A 29 10.79 4.28 -14.60
N ALA A 30 9.88 5.18 -14.96
CA ALA A 30 8.60 5.29 -14.29
C ALA A 30 7.75 4.02 -14.45
N ALA A 31 7.75 3.43 -15.65
CA ALA A 31 7.03 2.18 -15.90
C ALA A 31 7.63 1.03 -15.10
N ARG A 32 8.95 0.94 -15.04
CA ARG A 32 9.66 -0.07 -14.27
C ARG A 32 9.35 0.05 -12.78
N ARG A 33 9.34 1.26 -12.27
CA ARG A 33 9.00 1.54 -10.87
C ARG A 33 7.60 1.07 -10.54
N ARG A 34 6.64 1.38 -11.41
CA ARG A 34 5.25 0.93 -11.24
C ARG A 34 5.15 -0.59 -11.24
N GLU A 35 5.87 -1.27 -12.14
CA GLU A 35 5.85 -2.73 -12.20
C GLU A 35 6.46 -3.36 -10.96
N LEU A 36 7.56 -2.82 -10.46
CA LEU A 36 8.20 -3.31 -9.24
C LEU A 36 7.33 -3.05 -8.01
N GLY A 37 6.60 -1.95 -7.99
CA GLY A 37 5.71 -1.60 -6.88
C GLY A 37 4.37 -2.33 -6.89
N ARG A 38 3.96 -2.90 -8.01
CA ARG A 38 2.65 -3.54 -8.14
C ARG A 38 2.39 -4.64 -7.11
N PRO A 39 3.29 -5.63 -6.93
CA PRO A 39 3.04 -6.67 -5.93
C PRO A 39 3.01 -6.11 -4.52
N ILE A 40 3.80 -5.08 -4.22
CA ILE A 40 3.79 -4.43 -2.92
C ILE A 40 2.43 -3.77 -2.67
N ARG A 41 1.94 -3.00 -3.63
CA ARG A 41 0.62 -2.35 -3.52
C ARG A 41 -0.52 -3.35 -3.38
N LYS A 42 -0.47 -4.46 -4.13
CA LYS A 42 -1.48 -5.53 -4.01
C LYS A 42 -1.47 -6.15 -2.62
N ASN A 43 -0.31 -6.35 -2.07
CA ASN A 43 -0.16 -6.91 -0.73
C ASN A 43 -0.68 -5.95 0.34
N ILE A 44 -0.44 -4.65 0.17
CA ILE A 44 -1.01 -3.62 1.04
C ILE A 44 -2.54 -3.68 1.00
N GLU A 45 -3.15 -3.68 -0.18
CA GLU A 45 -4.61 -3.77 -0.35
C GLU A 45 -5.18 -5.02 0.32
N LYS A 46 -4.53 -6.16 0.12
CA LYS A 46 -4.96 -7.43 0.70
C LYS A 46 -4.99 -7.36 2.23
N ASN A 47 -3.96 -6.80 2.82
CA ASN A 47 -3.86 -6.70 4.28
C ASN A 47 -4.78 -5.63 4.85
N GLU A 48 -4.96 -4.51 4.14
CA GLU A 48 -5.95 -3.51 4.52
C GLU A 48 -7.37 -4.06 4.47
N ALA A 49 -7.67 -4.95 3.53
CA ALA A 49 -8.96 -5.63 3.46
C ALA A 49 -9.16 -6.56 4.67
N ILE A 50 -8.11 -7.23 5.12
CA ILE A 50 -8.15 -8.05 6.34
C ILE A 50 -8.47 -7.18 7.55
N VAL A 51 -7.79 -6.05 7.70
CA VAL A 51 -8.04 -5.08 8.78
C VAL A 51 -9.50 -4.61 8.77
N ALA A 52 -9.98 -4.19 7.60
CA ALA A 52 -11.35 -3.69 7.42
C ALA A 52 -12.41 -4.74 7.77
N LYS A 53 -12.11 -6.01 7.58
CA LYS A 53 -13.03 -7.11 7.89
C LYS A 53 -13.02 -7.45 9.38
N ILE A 54 -11.88 -7.36 10.02
CA ILE A 54 -11.72 -7.70 11.44
C ILE A 54 -12.28 -6.63 12.37
N GLN A 55 -12.06 -5.36 12.08
CA GLN A 55 -12.43 -4.26 12.97
C GLN A 55 -13.90 -4.25 13.37
N PRO A 56 -14.87 -4.39 12.46
CA PRO A 56 -16.29 -4.41 12.86
C PRO A 56 -16.62 -5.58 13.78
N ARG A 57 -16.00 -6.73 13.56
CA ARG A 57 -16.24 -7.89 14.41
C ARG A 57 -15.68 -7.68 15.81
N LEU A 58 -14.53 -7.05 15.94
CA LEU A 58 -13.97 -6.71 17.25
C LEU A 58 -14.88 -5.75 18.02
N VAL A 59 -15.46 -4.75 17.34
CA VAL A 59 -16.42 -3.82 17.96
C VAL A 59 -17.65 -4.58 18.43
N GLU A 60 -18.18 -5.49 17.61
CA GLU A 60 -19.32 -6.32 17.97
C GLU A 60 -19.02 -7.19 19.20
N ILE A 61 -17.85 -7.83 19.23
CA ILE A 61 -17.44 -8.65 20.36
C ILE A 61 -17.33 -7.79 21.63
N GLU A 62 -16.74 -6.62 21.52
CA GLU A 62 -16.59 -5.69 22.64
C GLU A 62 -17.97 -5.33 23.23
N ASN A 63 -18.94 -5.06 22.35
CA ASN A 63 -20.32 -4.76 22.77
C ASN A 63 -20.96 -5.97 23.46
N LEU A 64 -20.78 -7.17 22.91
CA LEU A 64 -21.29 -8.41 23.49
C LEU A 64 -20.67 -8.69 24.87
N LEU A 65 -19.36 -8.46 25.01
CA LEU A 65 -18.66 -8.64 26.27
C LEU A 65 -19.10 -7.63 27.33
N GLY A 66 -19.68 -6.50 26.92
CA GLY A 66 -20.27 -5.51 27.81
C GLY A 66 -21.67 -5.85 28.29
N ASP A 67 -22.30 -6.87 27.73
CA ASP A 67 -23.66 -7.27 28.11
C ASP A 67 -23.61 -8.16 29.37
N THR A 68 -24.26 -7.71 30.43
CA THR A 68 -24.28 -8.41 31.70
C THR A 68 -24.91 -9.79 31.61
N ALA A 69 -25.86 -10.00 30.69
CA ALA A 69 -26.50 -11.29 30.48
C ALA A 69 -25.52 -12.39 30.10
N LEU A 70 -24.41 -12.05 29.44
CA LEU A 70 -23.38 -13.00 29.03
C LEU A 70 -22.68 -13.65 30.22
N TYR A 71 -22.71 -13.00 31.37
CA TYR A 71 -22.04 -13.48 32.59
C TYR A 71 -22.93 -14.30 33.49
N GLU A 72 -24.17 -14.57 33.07
CA GLU A 72 -25.10 -15.38 33.83
C GLU A 72 -24.70 -16.87 33.77
N ALA A 73 -25.22 -17.65 34.74
CA ALA A 73 -24.99 -19.09 34.80
C ALA A 73 -25.50 -19.76 33.52
N GLY A 74 -24.72 -20.68 32.96
CA GLY A 74 -25.03 -21.37 31.72
C GLY A 74 -24.51 -20.68 30.45
N ARG A 75 -23.98 -19.45 30.56
CA ARG A 75 -23.43 -18.72 29.43
C ARG A 75 -21.88 -18.77 29.38
N LYS A 76 -21.25 -19.52 30.26
CA LYS A 76 -19.79 -19.56 30.38
C LYS A 76 -19.10 -19.98 29.08
N ASP A 77 -19.64 -20.97 28.38
CA ASP A 77 -19.05 -21.42 27.12
C ASP A 77 -19.11 -20.33 26.05
N ASP A 78 -20.22 -19.59 25.98
CA ASP A 78 -20.37 -18.48 25.04
C ASP A 78 -19.36 -17.37 25.34
N LEU A 79 -19.18 -17.06 26.63
CA LEU A 79 -18.22 -16.05 27.07
C LEU A 79 -16.79 -16.44 26.66
N LEU A 80 -16.40 -17.69 26.91
CA LEU A 80 -15.08 -18.20 26.56
C LEU A 80 -14.84 -18.16 25.05
N LYS A 81 -15.84 -18.54 24.26
CA LYS A 81 -15.75 -18.50 22.80
C LYS A 81 -15.49 -17.08 22.30
N LEU A 82 -16.23 -16.09 22.84
CA LEU A 82 -16.06 -14.70 22.45
C LEU A 82 -14.68 -14.17 22.84
N MET A 83 -14.21 -14.51 24.02
CA MET A 83 -12.88 -14.10 24.49
C MET A 83 -11.77 -14.70 23.62
N ASN A 84 -11.91 -15.97 23.25
CA ASN A 84 -10.96 -16.65 22.36
C ASN A 84 -10.98 -16.01 20.98
N GLU A 85 -12.16 -15.75 20.43
CA GLU A 85 -12.30 -15.08 19.13
C GLU A 85 -11.64 -13.69 19.16
N GLN A 86 -11.88 -12.95 20.22
CA GLN A 86 -11.28 -11.62 20.40
C GLN A 86 -9.75 -11.70 20.39
N THR A 87 -9.18 -12.65 21.12
CA THR A 87 -7.72 -12.82 21.17
C THR A 87 -7.15 -13.16 19.80
N GLU A 88 -7.77 -14.08 19.08
CA GLU A 88 -7.34 -14.48 17.74
C GLU A 88 -7.43 -13.31 16.75
N LEU A 89 -8.55 -12.59 16.77
CA LEU A 89 -8.76 -11.47 15.85
C LEU A 89 -7.81 -10.31 16.14
N LYS A 90 -7.53 -10.02 17.42
CA LYS A 90 -6.56 -8.99 17.79
C LYS A 90 -5.16 -9.33 17.29
N ALA A 91 -4.77 -10.60 17.39
CA ALA A 91 -3.47 -11.06 16.89
C ALA A 91 -3.38 -10.93 15.38
N LYS A 92 -4.43 -11.31 14.66
CA LYS A 92 -4.49 -11.18 13.19
C LYS A 92 -4.47 -9.72 12.76
N LEU A 93 -5.18 -8.87 13.48
CA LEU A 93 -5.22 -7.43 13.22
C LEU A 93 -3.83 -6.83 13.36
N GLU A 94 -3.15 -7.12 14.45
CA GLU A 94 -1.80 -6.64 14.71
C GLU A 94 -0.84 -7.07 13.61
N THR A 95 -0.87 -8.34 13.23
CA THR A 95 -0.03 -8.87 12.15
C THR A 95 -0.29 -8.16 10.84
N ALA A 96 -1.57 -7.98 10.48
CA ALA A 96 -1.94 -7.30 9.24
C ALA A 96 -1.51 -5.83 9.23
N GLU A 97 -1.71 -5.13 10.35
CA GLU A 97 -1.31 -3.72 10.47
C GLU A 97 0.21 -3.53 10.40
N GLU A 98 0.97 -4.41 11.06
CA GLU A 98 2.44 -4.39 11.00
C GLU A 98 2.92 -4.64 9.57
N LEU A 99 2.31 -5.59 8.89
CA LEU A 99 2.68 -5.92 7.52
C LEU A 99 2.37 -4.75 6.57
N VAL A 100 1.24 -4.08 6.75
CA VAL A 100 0.91 -2.89 5.97
C VAL A 100 1.98 -1.81 6.14
N LEU A 101 2.40 -1.56 7.38
CA LEU A 101 3.45 -0.56 7.66
C LEU A 101 4.77 -0.94 6.99
N GLU A 102 5.18 -2.20 7.11
CA GLU A 102 6.41 -2.69 6.48
C GLU A 102 6.36 -2.55 4.96
N LEU A 103 5.23 -2.91 4.37
CA LEU A 103 5.04 -2.82 2.92
C LEU A 103 5.01 -1.37 2.44
N MET A 104 4.42 -0.47 3.21
CA MET A 104 4.43 0.96 2.89
C MET A 104 5.83 1.52 2.92
N MET A 105 6.64 1.11 3.90
CA MET A 105 8.05 1.51 3.98
C MET A 105 8.85 0.96 2.80
N GLU A 106 8.61 -0.29 2.43
CA GLU A 106 9.25 -0.92 1.27
C GLU A 106 8.90 -0.20 -0.03
N LEU A 107 7.63 0.16 -0.19
CA LEU A 107 7.16 0.91 -1.35
C LEU A 107 7.81 2.29 -1.41
N GLU A 108 7.90 2.97 -0.28
CA GLU A 108 8.54 4.29 -0.19
C GLU A 108 10.02 4.20 -0.56
N GLU A 109 10.74 3.20 -0.06
CA GLU A 109 12.14 2.98 -0.42
C GLU A 109 12.30 2.73 -1.91
N LEU A 110 11.41 1.93 -2.49
CA LEU A 110 11.44 1.66 -3.93
C LEU A 110 11.24 2.94 -4.72
N GLU A 111 10.28 3.76 -4.36
CA GLU A 111 10.00 5.02 -5.03
C GLU A 111 11.15 6.02 -4.86
N SER A 112 11.72 6.11 -3.67
CA SER A 112 12.85 6.99 -3.38
C SER A 112 14.11 6.60 -4.15
N SER A 113 14.33 5.31 -4.38
CA SER A 113 15.51 4.81 -5.08
C SER A 113 15.58 5.28 -6.54
N PHE A 114 14.46 5.71 -7.11
CA PHE A 114 14.38 6.19 -8.49
C PHE A 114 14.41 7.72 -8.61
N GLU A 115 14.39 8.43 -7.50
CA GLU A 115 14.41 9.89 -7.50
C GLU A 115 15.82 10.46 -7.61
N ASP A 116 16.81 9.70 -7.23
CA ASP A 116 18.23 10.08 -7.35
C ASP A 116 18.78 9.65 -8.72
#